data_f4b9f83ae98ff2ae6e3b06ab817a7945
#
_entry.id   f4b9f83ae98ff2ae6e3b06ab817a7945
#
_cell.length_a   1.000
_cell.length_b   1.000
_cell.length_c   1.000
_cell.angle_alpha   90.00
_cell.angle_beta   90.00
_cell.angle_gamma   90.00
#
_symmetry.space_group_name_H-M   'P 1'
#
loop_
_entity.id
_entity.type
_entity.pdbx_description
1 polymer ?
#
loop_
_entity_poly.entity_id
_entity_poly.type
_entity_poly.pdbx_seq_one_letter_code
_entity_poly.pdbx_strand_id
1 'polypeptide(L)'
;MEKRWWNERKIEWYERASLFSDFHTLLSREIEPLINKDETILEFGSGLGYVSEILAKDGYNISSYDIDERVIERAKERSGLDIYHTADYRDLDIRGDVVLTIFFGRIWSDDNLSSLLSRAKKRLISIHSLHTGQNDTIKSRKTPGLEESLSFLKDKGLEAKGREIIISFPQPLKAMEEAELFIKESYPGKDVSLYLPYVKKTGDKTYPYILSNKKRMVILAIDK
;
A
#
# COMPACT_ATOMS: atom_id res chain seq x y z
N MET A 1 14.75 1.48 -18.59
CA MET A 1 13.96 2.42 -17.80
C MET A 1 12.94 1.60 -17.03
N GLU A 2 13.10 1.43 -15.71
CA GLU A 2 12.07 0.78 -14.88
C GLU A 2 10.77 1.56 -14.99
N LYS A 3 9.68 0.86 -15.23
CA LYS A 3 8.36 1.46 -15.40
C LYS A 3 7.89 1.97 -14.04
N ARG A 4 8.12 3.26 -13.76
CA ARG A 4 7.64 3.89 -12.52
C ARG A 4 6.13 3.73 -12.43
N TRP A 5 5.64 3.32 -11.26
CA TRP A 5 4.21 3.08 -11.04
C TRP A 5 3.41 4.39 -11.03
N TRP A 6 3.99 5.44 -10.43
CA TRP A 6 3.37 6.75 -10.29
C TRP A 6 3.48 7.58 -11.56
N ASN A 7 2.39 8.27 -11.91
CA ASN A 7 2.32 9.41 -12.80
C ASN A 7 1.42 10.46 -12.14
N GLU A 8 1.43 11.72 -12.61
CA GLU A 8 0.69 12.83 -11.99
C GLU A 8 -0.78 12.50 -11.77
N ARG A 9 -1.44 11.90 -12.76
CA ARG A 9 -2.86 11.54 -12.67
C ARG A 9 -3.14 10.48 -11.60
N LYS A 10 -2.27 9.48 -11.46
CA LYS A 10 -2.37 8.47 -10.41
C LYS A 10 -2.15 9.07 -9.02
N ILE A 11 -1.22 10.02 -8.92
CA ILE A 11 -0.99 10.77 -7.69
C ILE A 11 -2.28 11.52 -7.30
N GLU A 12 -2.85 12.33 -8.23
CA GLU A 12 -4.09 13.08 -7.98
C GLU A 12 -5.26 12.17 -7.59
N TRP A 13 -5.46 11.06 -8.28
CA TRP A 13 -6.51 10.12 -7.95
C TRP A 13 -6.33 9.49 -6.58
N TYR A 14 -5.10 9.11 -6.26
CA TYR A 14 -4.80 8.51 -4.96
C TYR A 14 -4.97 9.52 -3.81
N GLU A 15 -4.47 10.74 -3.97
CA GLU A 15 -4.66 11.83 -3.00
C GLU A 15 -6.15 12.08 -2.77
N ARG A 16 -6.91 12.20 -3.83
CA ARG A 16 -8.37 12.40 -3.77
C ARG A 16 -9.08 11.27 -3.02
N ALA A 17 -8.79 10.02 -3.33
CA ALA A 17 -9.34 8.87 -2.64
C ALA A 17 -8.93 8.83 -1.16
N SER A 18 -7.69 9.21 -0.86
CA SER A 18 -7.16 9.28 0.50
C SER A 18 -7.85 10.34 1.36
N LEU A 19 -8.14 11.50 0.78
CA LEU A 19 -8.87 12.58 1.48
C LEU A 19 -10.36 12.28 1.61
N PHE A 20 -10.91 11.43 0.74
CA PHE A 20 -12.33 11.10 0.71
C PHE A 20 -12.70 9.93 1.62
N SER A 21 -11.73 9.20 2.15
CA SER A 21 -11.98 7.98 2.93
C SER A 21 -11.07 7.88 4.15
N ASP A 22 -11.52 7.12 5.15
CA ASP A 22 -10.74 6.81 6.35
C ASP A 22 -9.77 5.63 6.14
N PHE A 23 -9.48 5.26 4.89
CA PHE A 23 -8.70 4.08 4.54
C PHE A 23 -7.38 4.00 5.30
N HIS A 24 -6.59 5.07 5.27
CA HIS A 24 -5.26 5.10 5.89
C HIS A 24 -5.33 5.09 7.42
N THR A 25 -6.33 5.77 8.00
CA THR A 25 -6.58 5.74 9.45
C THR A 25 -6.99 4.34 9.91
N LEU A 26 -7.85 3.67 9.17
CA LEU A 26 -8.25 2.30 9.49
C LEU A 26 -7.08 1.33 9.31
N LEU A 27 -6.25 1.53 8.27
CA LEU A 27 -5.08 0.70 8.04
C LEU A 27 -4.00 0.89 9.11
N SER A 28 -3.75 2.14 9.57
CA SER A 28 -2.80 2.39 10.66
C SER A 28 -3.23 1.70 11.96
N ARG A 29 -4.52 1.74 12.30
CA ARG A 29 -5.07 1.01 13.46
C ARG A 29 -4.87 -0.50 13.39
N GLU A 30 -4.83 -1.07 12.18
CA GLU A 30 -4.51 -2.49 11.99
C GLU A 30 -3.01 -2.78 12.17
N ILE A 31 -2.15 -1.77 11.99
CA ILE A 31 -0.69 -1.88 12.15
C ILE A 31 -0.27 -1.65 13.61
N GLU A 32 -0.89 -0.70 14.30
CA GLU A 32 -0.54 -0.30 15.68
C GLU A 32 -0.34 -1.46 16.68
N PRO A 33 -1.20 -2.52 16.69
CA PRO A 33 -0.98 -3.65 17.60
C PRO A 33 0.26 -4.49 17.30
N LEU A 34 0.93 -4.24 16.18
CA LEU A 34 2.11 -4.98 15.72
C LEU A 34 3.42 -4.23 15.95
N ILE A 35 3.36 -2.99 16.46
CA ILE A 35 4.50 -2.09 16.65
C ILE A 35 4.45 -1.42 18.03
N ASN A 36 5.59 -0.98 18.55
CA ASN A 36 5.67 -0.21 19.78
C ASN A 36 6.31 1.17 19.53
N LYS A 37 5.99 2.14 20.37
CA LYS A 37 6.48 3.53 20.19
C LYS A 37 7.98 3.70 20.43
N ASP A 38 8.60 2.80 21.15
CA ASP A 38 10.04 2.74 21.39
C ASP A 38 10.82 2.03 20.28
N GLU A 39 10.12 1.42 19.31
CA GLU A 39 10.74 0.74 18.18
C GLU A 39 11.04 1.73 17.04
N THR A 40 12.21 1.54 16.40
CA THR A 40 12.53 2.22 15.15
C THR A 40 11.85 1.50 13.99
N ILE A 41 11.03 2.23 13.23
CA ILE A 41 10.26 1.68 12.10
C ILE A 41 10.84 2.22 10.80
N LEU A 42 11.16 1.35 9.85
CA LEU A 42 11.56 1.71 8.49
C LEU A 42 10.48 1.28 7.52
N GLU A 43 9.77 2.22 6.90
CA GLU A 43 8.82 1.92 5.83
C GLU A 43 9.51 2.04 4.47
N PHE A 44 9.47 0.97 3.67
CA PHE A 44 10.00 0.96 2.31
C PHE A 44 8.89 0.90 1.28
N GLY A 45 9.01 1.76 0.25
CA GLY A 45 7.98 1.94 -0.77
C GLY A 45 6.77 2.71 -0.25
N SER A 46 7.02 3.77 0.52
CA SER A 46 5.97 4.52 1.22
C SER A 46 5.00 5.26 0.29
N GLY A 47 5.39 5.48 -0.96
CA GLY A 47 4.61 6.29 -1.90
C GLY A 47 4.31 7.67 -1.31
N LEU A 48 3.02 8.03 -1.29
CA LEU A 48 2.55 9.31 -0.73
C LEU A 48 2.54 9.36 0.82
N GLY A 49 2.95 8.32 1.53
CA GLY A 49 3.23 8.34 2.97
C GLY A 49 2.08 8.63 3.92
N TYR A 50 0.83 8.36 3.54
CA TYR A 50 -0.33 8.65 4.40
C TYR A 50 -0.35 7.87 5.71
N VAL A 51 0.04 6.58 5.67
CA VAL A 51 0.10 5.74 6.88
C VAL A 51 1.25 6.20 7.77
N SER A 52 2.42 6.47 7.19
CA SER A 52 3.58 6.99 7.95
C SER A 52 3.28 8.31 8.62
N GLU A 53 2.54 9.20 7.95
CA GLU A 53 2.10 10.49 8.54
C GLU A 53 1.26 10.26 9.80
N ILE A 54 0.30 9.34 9.73
CA ILE A 54 -0.58 9.02 10.87
C ILE A 54 0.26 8.44 12.00
N LEU A 55 1.07 7.43 11.74
CA LEU A 55 1.90 6.79 12.76
C LEU A 55 2.89 7.78 13.40
N ALA A 56 3.52 8.66 12.60
CA ALA A 56 4.43 9.67 13.15
C ALA A 56 3.70 10.69 14.05
N LYS A 57 2.50 11.15 13.65
CA LYS A 57 1.66 12.04 14.46
C LYS A 57 1.18 11.39 15.75
N ASP A 58 0.99 10.07 15.74
CA ASP A 58 0.63 9.28 16.91
C ASP A 58 1.84 8.93 17.80
N GLY A 59 3.05 9.43 17.44
CA GLY A 59 4.26 9.35 18.24
C GLY A 59 5.10 8.10 18.01
N TYR A 60 4.92 7.39 16.90
CA TYR A 60 5.81 6.30 16.50
C TYR A 60 7.09 6.86 15.83
N ASN A 61 8.22 6.22 16.11
CA ASN A 61 9.51 6.57 15.53
C ASN A 61 9.68 5.90 14.15
N ILE A 62 9.19 6.56 13.10
CA ILE A 62 9.16 6.04 11.73
C ILE A 62 9.97 6.90 10.77
N SER A 63 10.70 6.24 9.86
CA SER A 63 11.33 6.83 8.68
C SER A 63 10.85 6.12 7.42
N SER A 64 10.49 6.87 6.39
CA SER A 64 9.82 6.36 5.20
C SER A 64 10.61 6.64 3.94
N TYR A 65 10.71 5.65 3.08
CA TYR A 65 11.57 5.67 1.90
C TYR A 65 10.78 5.27 0.66
N ASP A 66 10.96 6.03 -0.43
CA ASP A 66 10.48 5.65 -1.76
C ASP A 66 11.51 6.10 -2.81
N ILE A 67 11.58 5.38 -3.92
CA ILE A 67 12.48 5.70 -5.03
C ILE A 67 11.96 6.86 -5.88
N ASP A 68 10.66 7.16 -5.84
CA ASP A 68 10.04 8.21 -6.62
C ASP A 68 10.02 9.52 -5.84
N GLU A 69 10.94 10.42 -6.17
CA GLU A 69 11.10 11.73 -5.55
C GLU A 69 9.81 12.56 -5.52
N ARG A 70 8.97 12.47 -6.57
CA ARG A 70 7.72 13.24 -6.66
C ARG A 70 6.72 12.89 -5.56
N VAL A 71 6.59 11.61 -5.21
CA VAL A 71 5.69 11.20 -4.12
C VAL A 71 6.25 11.56 -2.74
N ILE A 72 7.57 11.54 -2.61
CA ILE A 72 8.26 11.99 -1.38
C ILE A 72 8.09 13.50 -1.18
N GLU A 73 8.28 14.30 -2.22
CA GLU A 73 8.05 15.76 -2.16
C GLU A 73 6.59 16.07 -1.79
N ARG A 74 5.62 15.41 -2.42
CA ARG A 74 4.20 15.53 -2.09
C ARG A 74 3.90 15.15 -0.64
N ALA A 75 4.52 14.08 -0.12
CA ALA A 75 4.35 13.66 1.26
C ALA A 75 4.91 14.70 2.24
N LYS A 76 6.10 15.27 1.97
CA LYS A 76 6.72 16.34 2.76
C LYS A 76 5.87 17.61 2.76
N GLU A 77 5.47 18.08 1.58
CA GLU A 77 4.64 19.30 1.44
C GLU A 77 3.31 19.17 2.18
N ARG A 78 2.63 18.00 2.06
CA ARG A 78 1.34 17.77 2.72
C ARG A 78 1.47 17.69 4.23
N SER A 79 2.45 16.93 4.74
CA SER A 79 2.54 16.59 6.17
C SER A 79 3.34 17.59 6.99
N GLY A 80 4.32 18.26 6.39
CA GLY A 80 5.31 19.09 7.08
C GLY A 80 6.31 18.28 7.93
N LEU A 81 6.36 16.95 7.79
CA LEU A 81 7.21 16.08 8.60
C LEU A 81 8.53 15.74 7.87
N ASP A 82 9.61 15.67 8.64
CA ASP A 82 10.95 15.29 8.14
C ASP A 82 11.22 13.78 8.36
N ILE A 83 10.30 12.95 7.90
CA ILE A 83 10.40 11.48 8.01
C ILE A 83 10.54 10.82 6.64
N TYR A 84 10.47 11.57 5.54
CA TYR A 84 10.42 11.04 4.18
C TYR A 84 11.75 11.22 3.45
N HIS A 85 12.21 10.17 2.80
CA HIS A 85 13.50 10.13 2.12
C HIS A 85 13.39 9.52 0.73
N THR A 86 13.97 10.18 -0.28
CA THR A 86 14.09 9.59 -1.61
C THR A 86 15.29 8.66 -1.64
N ALA A 87 15.04 7.36 -1.72
CA ALA A 87 16.11 6.36 -1.81
C ALA A 87 15.57 5.02 -2.30
N ASP A 88 16.43 4.25 -2.98
CA ASP A 88 16.23 2.82 -3.13
C ASP A 88 16.67 2.11 -1.84
N TYR A 89 15.74 1.41 -1.19
CA TYR A 89 16.03 0.73 0.07
C TYR A 89 17.18 -0.30 -0.06
N ARG A 90 17.42 -0.81 -1.26
CA ARG A 90 18.49 -1.78 -1.53
C ARG A 90 19.90 -1.17 -1.37
N ASP A 91 20.00 0.14 -1.62
CA ASP A 91 21.26 0.90 -1.52
C ASP A 91 21.54 1.43 -0.10
N LEU A 92 20.59 1.24 0.83
CA LEU A 92 20.69 1.72 2.19
C LEU A 92 21.30 0.66 3.11
N ASP A 93 22.34 1.03 3.88
CA ASP A 93 22.88 0.21 4.98
C ASP A 93 22.28 0.69 6.32
N ILE A 94 20.97 0.51 6.47
CA ILE A 94 20.24 0.88 7.68
C ILE A 94 19.43 -0.30 8.21
N ARG A 95 19.21 -0.33 9.53
CA ARG A 95 18.40 -1.33 10.22
C ARG A 95 17.48 -0.67 11.23
N GLY A 96 16.20 -1.03 11.20
CA GLY A 96 15.21 -0.68 12.21
C GLY A 96 14.79 -1.89 13.03
N ASP A 97 14.11 -1.65 14.14
CA ASP A 97 13.48 -2.75 14.89
C ASP A 97 12.41 -3.42 14.03
N VAL A 98 11.63 -2.62 13.33
CA VAL A 98 10.58 -3.07 12.42
C VAL A 98 10.84 -2.55 11.01
N VAL A 99 10.71 -3.42 10.02
CA VAL A 99 10.55 -3.04 8.62
C VAL A 99 9.09 -3.15 8.26
N LEU A 100 8.52 -2.10 7.67
CA LEU A 100 7.14 -2.03 7.20
C LEU A 100 7.11 -1.90 5.69
N THR A 101 6.26 -2.70 5.04
CA THR A 101 5.98 -2.56 3.60
C THR A 101 4.47 -2.59 3.36
N ILE A 102 3.94 -1.58 2.65
CA ILE A 102 2.51 -1.47 2.34
C ILE A 102 2.36 -1.42 0.82
N PHE A 103 1.78 -2.47 0.24
CA PHE A 103 1.62 -2.66 -1.21
C PHE A 103 2.93 -2.58 -2.00
N PHE A 104 4.04 -2.79 -1.31
CA PHE A 104 5.38 -2.70 -1.84
C PHE A 104 6.14 -4.02 -1.67
N GLY A 105 6.98 -4.31 -2.68
CA GLY A 105 7.82 -5.51 -2.65
C GLY A 105 7.03 -6.79 -2.89
N ARG A 106 7.76 -7.81 -3.29
CA ARG A 106 7.23 -9.17 -3.42
C ARG A 106 7.97 -10.03 -2.42
N ILE A 107 7.43 -10.15 -1.22
CA ILE A 107 8.03 -11.03 -0.19
C ILE A 107 8.10 -12.50 -0.62
N TRP A 108 7.41 -12.84 -1.74
CA TRP A 108 7.40 -14.16 -2.35
C TRP A 108 8.64 -14.47 -3.21
N SER A 109 9.57 -13.55 -3.39
CA SER A 109 10.89 -13.80 -3.97
C SER A 109 11.93 -13.85 -2.86
N ASP A 110 12.78 -14.86 -2.89
CA ASP A 110 13.80 -15.08 -1.86
C ASP A 110 14.71 -13.86 -1.68
N ASP A 111 15.11 -13.22 -2.78
CA ASP A 111 15.96 -12.04 -2.77
C ASP A 111 15.32 -10.86 -2.04
N ASN A 112 14.05 -10.55 -2.33
CA ASN A 112 13.35 -9.44 -1.69
C ASN A 112 13.06 -9.74 -0.22
N LEU A 113 12.60 -10.95 0.11
CA LEU A 113 12.33 -11.34 1.49
C LEU A 113 13.61 -11.26 2.33
N SER A 114 14.71 -11.84 1.86
CA SER A 114 16.01 -11.80 2.53
C SER A 114 16.52 -10.38 2.68
N SER A 115 16.39 -9.55 1.65
CA SER A 115 16.80 -8.14 1.68
C SER A 115 16.00 -7.33 2.71
N LEU A 116 14.68 -7.50 2.80
CA LEU A 116 13.84 -6.82 3.78
C LEU A 116 14.12 -7.31 5.20
N LEU A 117 14.21 -8.64 5.39
CA LEU A 117 14.54 -9.24 6.69
C LEU A 117 15.93 -8.84 7.19
N SER A 118 16.92 -8.68 6.31
CA SER A 118 18.26 -8.26 6.72
C SER A 118 18.28 -6.88 7.40
N ARG A 119 17.30 -6.03 7.09
CA ARG A 119 17.13 -4.67 7.62
C ARG A 119 16.24 -4.61 8.86
N ALA A 120 15.46 -5.66 9.13
CA ALA A 120 14.68 -5.78 10.36
C ALA A 120 15.57 -6.37 11.48
N LYS A 121 15.52 -5.78 12.68
CA LYS A 121 16.15 -6.35 13.88
C LYS A 121 15.22 -7.34 14.59
N LYS A 122 13.91 -7.05 14.62
CA LYS A 122 12.90 -7.83 15.33
C LYS A 122 11.88 -8.45 14.39
N ARG A 123 11.28 -7.66 13.48
CA ARG A 123 10.20 -8.16 12.59
C ARG A 123 10.07 -7.41 11.27
N LEU A 124 9.52 -8.11 10.29
CA LEU A 124 9.02 -7.53 9.04
C LEU A 124 7.49 -7.57 9.05
N ILE A 125 6.85 -6.41 8.87
CA ILE A 125 5.41 -6.30 8.64
C ILE A 125 5.18 -6.05 7.16
N SER A 126 4.44 -6.94 6.50
CA SER A 126 4.14 -6.81 5.08
C SER A 126 2.63 -6.82 4.83
N ILE A 127 2.16 -5.80 4.12
CA ILE A 127 0.76 -5.66 3.73
C ILE A 127 0.64 -5.70 2.22
N HIS A 128 -0.11 -6.66 1.71
CA HIS A 128 -0.33 -6.78 0.28
C HIS A 128 -1.80 -6.96 -0.07
N SER A 129 -2.18 -6.48 -1.27
CA SER A 129 -3.54 -6.63 -1.77
C SER A 129 -3.81 -8.07 -2.20
N LEU A 130 -4.95 -8.59 -1.82
CA LEU A 130 -5.52 -9.79 -2.41
C LEU A 130 -6.26 -9.41 -3.68
N HIS A 131 -5.76 -9.84 -4.82
CA HIS A 131 -6.50 -9.78 -6.07
C HIS A 131 -7.40 -11.02 -6.17
N THR A 132 -8.53 -11.00 -5.46
CA THR A 132 -9.58 -12.00 -5.66
C THR A 132 -10.43 -11.54 -6.84
N GLY A 133 -9.95 -11.76 -8.05
CA GLY A 133 -10.73 -11.47 -9.24
C GLY A 133 -11.92 -12.42 -9.32
N GLN A 134 -13.13 -11.95 -9.08
CA GLN A 134 -14.33 -12.60 -9.61
C GLN A 134 -14.34 -12.60 -11.16
N ASN A 135 -13.33 -12.00 -11.79
CA ASN A 135 -13.16 -11.90 -13.24
C ASN A 135 -11.69 -12.09 -13.65
N ASP A 136 -10.99 -13.10 -13.12
CA ASP A 136 -9.62 -13.44 -13.55
C ASP A 136 -9.59 -14.15 -14.91
N THR A 137 -10.04 -13.48 -15.96
CA THR A 137 -9.81 -13.91 -17.34
C THR A 137 -8.41 -13.52 -17.88
N ILE A 138 -7.64 -12.73 -17.12
CA ILE A 138 -6.25 -12.41 -17.45
C ILE A 138 -5.38 -13.04 -16.37
N LYS A 139 -4.37 -13.83 -16.77
CA LYS A 139 -3.28 -14.35 -15.92
C LYS A 139 -2.49 -13.21 -15.27
N SER A 140 -3.11 -12.43 -14.36
CA SER A 140 -2.36 -11.65 -13.39
C SER A 140 -1.72 -12.65 -12.44
N ARG A 141 -0.43 -12.52 -12.15
CA ARG A 141 0.22 -13.33 -11.11
C ARG A 141 -0.62 -13.22 -9.85
N LYS A 142 -1.25 -14.32 -9.45
CA LYS A 142 -2.04 -14.42 -8.24
C LYS A 142 -1.18 -13.96 -7.08
N THR A 143 -1.64 -12.96 -6.34
CA THR A 143 -1.02 -12.65 -5.06
C THR A 143 -1.47 -13.74 -4.09
N PRO A 144 -0.56 -14.39 -3.36
CA PRO A 144 -0.93 -15.45 -2.44
C PRO A 144 -1.93 -14.97 -1.39
N GLY A 145 -2.87 -15.83 -1.01
CA GLY A 145 -3.75 -15.62 0.12
C GLY A 145 -3.02 -15.78 1.46
N LEU A 146 -3.74 -15.64 2.56
CA LEU A 146 -3.16 -15.76 3.90
C LEU A 146 -2.50 -17.12 4.12
N GLU A 147 -3.22 -18.21 3.84
CA GLU A 147 -2.72 -19.57 4.06
C GLU A 147 -1.50 -19.90 3.20
N GLU A 148 -1.56 -19.53 1.90
CA GLU A 148 -0.42 -19.70 0.98
C GLU A 148 0.81 -18.92 1.45
N SER A 149 0.59 -17.70 1.99
CA SER A 149 1.63 -16.84 2.53
C SER A 149 2.30 -17.44 3.76
N LEU A 150 1.49 -17.90 4.70
CA LEU A 150 1.99 -18.52 5.94
C LEU A 150 2.73 -19.83 5.64
N SER A 151 2.21 -20.65 4.70
CA SER A 151 2.90 -21.85 4.27
C SER A 151 4.26 -21.56 3.64
N PHE A 152 4.34 -20.57 2.73
CA PHE A 152 5.59 -20.16 2.11
C PHE A 152 6.63 -19.72 3.16
N LEU A 153 6.23 -18.92 4.15
CA LEU A 153 7.14 -18.44 5.19
C LEU A 153 7.60 -19.59 6.09
N LYS A 154 6.69 -20.51 6.46
CA LYS A 154 7.02 -21.72 7.22
C LYS A 154 8.03 -22.61 6.50
N ASP A 155 7.89 -22.79 5.18
CA ASP A 155 8.82 -23.58 4.36
C ASP A 155 10.23 -22.93 4.31
N LYS A 156 10.32 -21.62 4.61
CA LYS A 156 11.59 -20.89 4.78
C LYS A 156 12.12 -20.91 6.22
N GLY A 157 11.45 -21.61 7.14
CA GLY A 157 11.82 -21.65 8.55
C GLY A 157 11.52 -20.36 9.32
N LEU A 158 10.60 -19.52 8.80
CA LEU A 158 10.23 -18.25 9.41
C LEU A 158 8.91 -18.40 10.19
N GLU A 159 8.88 -17.85 11.40
CA GLU A 159 7.65 -17.72 12.16
C GLU A 159 6.89 -16.47 11.71
N ALA A 160 5.63 -16.65 11.38
CA ALA A 160 4.79 -15.56 10.93
C ALA A 160 3.35 -15.71 11.43
N LYS A 161 2.74 -14.57 11.71
CA LYS A 161 1.30 -14.45 11.99
C LYS A 161 0.68 -13.53 10.97
N GLY A 162 -0.59 -13.74 10.67
CA GLY A 162 -1.26 -12.87 9.70
C GLY A 162 -2.77 -12.92 9.83
N ARG A 163 -3.40 -11.98 9.14
CA ARG A 163 -4.86 -11.91 8.99
C ARG A 163 -5.26 -11.25 7.68
N GLU A 164 -6.45 -11.55 7.24
CA GLU A 164 -7.09 -10.83 6.14
C GLU A 164 -7.93 -9.68 6.70
N ILE A 165 -7.90 -8.54 6.02
CA ILE A 165 -8.73 -7.38 6.31
C ILE A 165 -9.39 -6.85 5.04
N ILE A 166 -10.49 -6.14 5.20
CA ILE A 166 -11.21 -5.48 4.10
C ILE A 166 -11.49 -4.05 4.51
N ILE A 167 -10.91 -3.10 3.79
CA ILE A 167 -11.16 -1.67 4.03
C ILE A 167 -11.67 -1.02 2.75
N SER A 168 -12.63 -0.12 2.88
CA SER A 168 -13.16 0.64 1.75
C SER A 168 -12.17 1.72 1.33
N PHE A 169 -11.87 1.78 0.03
CA PHE A 169 -11.03 2.83 -0.59
C PHE A 169 -11.69 3.28 -1.89
N PRO A 170 -12.81 3.99 -1.80
CA PRO A 170 -13.57 4.42 -2.95
C PRO A 170 -12.83 5.51 -3.72
N GLN A 171 -13.07 5.58 -5.03
CA GLN A 171 -12.50 6.61 -5.90
C GLN A 171 -13.55 7.66 -6.22
N PRO A 172 -13.46 8.89 -5.68
CA PRO A 172 -14.29 10.00 -6.09
C PRO A 172 -13.85 10.55 -7.47
N LEU A 173 -14.81 10.88 -8.32
CA LEU A 173 -14.62 11.18 -9.73
C LEU A 173 -15.45 12.41 -10.12
N LYS A 174 -14.90 13.26 -10.98
CA LYS A 174 -15.50 14.53 -11.41
C LYS A 174 -16.51 14.35 -12.55
N ALA A 175 -16.34 13.29 -13.36
CA ALA A 175 -17.20 13.01 -14.52
C ALA A 175 -17.21 11.51 -14.83
N MET A 176 -18.14 11.07 -15.69
CA MET A 176 -18.19 9.67 -16.14
C MET A 176 -17.01 9.33 -17.04
N GLU A 177 -16.55 10.25 -17.85
CA GLU A 177 -15.37 10.12 -18.70
C GLU A 177 -14.10 9.91 -17.86
N GLU A 178 -14.03 10.58 -16.70
CA GLU A 178 -12.92 10.35 -15.74
C GLU A 178 -13.01 8.95 -15.13
N ALA A 179 -14.23 8.43 -14.87
CA ALA A 179 -14.42 7.07 -14.38
C ALA A 179 -13.91 6.02 -15.39
N GLU A 180 -14.24 6.17 -16.65
CA GLU A 180 -13.75 5.30 -17.72
C GLU A 180 -12.23 5.32 -17.81
N LEU A 181 -11.63 6.51 -17.75
CA LEU A 181 -10.18 6.70 -17.81
C LEU A 181 -9.49 6.08 -16.57
N PHE A 182 -10.03 6.32 -15.39
CA PHE A 182 -9.54 5.72 -14.14
C PHE A 182 -9.55 4.20 -14.20
N ILE A 183 -10.65 3.61 -14.65
CA ILE A 183 -10.79 2.16 -14.80
C ILE A 183 -9.76 1.62 -15.79
N LYS A 184 -9.62 2.26 -16.95
CA LYS A 184 -8.67 1.87 -17.99
C LYS A 184 -7.21 1.88 -17.51
N GLU A 185 -6.82 2.89 -16.74
CA GLU A 185 -5.46 3.02 -16.23
C GLU A 185 -5.18 2.17 -14.99
N SER A 186 -6.19 1.98 -14.13
CA SER A 186 -6.06 1.19 -12.90
C SER A 186 -6.17 -0.32 -13.13
N TYR A 187 -6.90 -0.71 -14.18
CA TYR A 187 -7.14 -2.11 -14.55
C TYR A 187 -6.76 -2.38 -16.01
N PRO A 188 -5.48 -2.25 -16.36
CA PRO A 188 -5.04 -2.37 -17.77
C PRO A 188 -5.41 -3.74 -18.34
N GLY A 189 -6.00 -3.71 -19.56
CA GLY A 189 -6.44 -4.91 -20.27
C GLY A 189 -7.78 -5.49 -19.80
N LYS A 190 -8.47 -4.86 -18.86
CA LYS A 190 -9.85 -5.23 -18.46
C LYS A 190 -10.86 -4.43 -19.27
N ASP A 191 -12.01 -5.05 -19.52
CA ASP A 191 -13.12 -4.36 -20.14
C ASP A 191 -13.73 -3.34 -19.17
N VAL A 192 -13.71 -2.07 -19.55
CA VAL A 192 -14.24 -0.95 -18.75
C VAL A 192 -15.70 -1.14 -18.43
N SER A 193 -16.49 -1.72 -19.35
CA SER A 193 -17.94 -1.92 -19.19
C SER A 193 -18.29 -2.80 -17.97
N LEU A 194 -17.38 -3.66 -17.54
CA LEU A 194 -17.56 -4.51 -16.34
C LEU A 194 -17.52 -3.72 -15.03
N TYR A 195 -16.91 -2.54 -15.03
CA TYR A 195 -16.72 -1.71 -13.83
C TYR A 195 -17.71 -0.54 -13.77
N LEU A 196 -18.21 -0.05 -14.91
CA LEU A 196 -19.15 1.08 -14.95
C LEU A 196 -20.39 0.89 -14.06
N PRO A 197 -20.99 -0.31 -13.92
CA PRO A 197 -22.11 -0.52 -13.01
C PRO A 197 -21.81 -0.25 -11.52
N TYR A 198 -20.54 -0.25 -11.14
CA TYR A 198 -20.10 0.09 -9.78
C TYR A 198 -19.84 1.58 -9.58
N VAL A 199 -19.91 2.39 -10.63
CA VAL A 199 -19.86 3.86 -10.54
C VAL A 199 -21.25 4.35 -10.14
N LYS A 200 -21.33 5.06 -9.02
CA LYS A 200 -22.58 5.59 -8.47
C LYS A 200 -22.56 7.12 -8.46
N LYS A 201 -23.73 7.74 -8.60
CA LYS A 201 -23.89 9.17 -8.34
C LYS A 201 -23.88 9.43 -6.84
N THR A 202 -23.21 10.50 -6.40
CA THR A 202 -23.09 10.86 -4.99
C THR A 202 -24.01 12.00 -4.56
N GLY A 203 -24.41 12.86 -5.49
CA GLY A 203 -25.06 14.13 -5.18
C GLY A 203 -24.08 15.25 -4.80
N ASP A 204 -22.80 14.96 -4.59
CA ASP A 204 -21.77 15.95 -4.37
C ASP A 204 -21.46 16.73 -5.65
N LYS A 205 -21.27 18.07 -5.54
CA LYS A 205 -21.02 18.92 -6.70
C LYS A 205 -19.61 18.82 -7.23
N THR A 206 -18.65 18.53 -6.36
CA THR A 206 -17.22 18.43 -6.70
C THR A 206 -16.89 17.07 -7.28
N TYR A 207 -17.48 16.03 -6.68
CA TYR A 207 -17.29 14.63 -7.08
C TYR A 207 -18.65 13.95 -7.27
N PRO A 208 -19.34 14.26 -8.37
CA PRO A 208 -20.69 13.75 -8.62
C PRO A 208 -20.75 12.23 -8.83
N TYR A 209 -19.59 11.58 -8.98
CA TYR A 209 -19.50 10.14 -9.15
C TYR A 209 -18.51 9.53 -8.16
N ILE A 210 -18.75 8.27 -7.81
CA ILE A 210 -17.85 7.47 -6.97
C ILE A 210 -17.79 6.05 -7.52
N LEU A 211 -16.59 5.54 -7.70
CA LEU A 211 -16.38 4.12 -7.95
C LEU A 211 -16.14 3.43 -6.60
N SER A 212 -17.08 2.60 -6.18
CA SER A 212 -16.95 1.81 -4.96
C SER A 212 -15.81 0.81 -5.11
N ASN A 213 -14.89 0.80 -4.17
CA ASN A 213 -13.77 -0.12 -4.13
C ASN A 213 -13.54 -0.60 -2.68
N LYS A 214 -13.44 -1.92 -2.50
CA LYS A 214 -13.05 -2.54 -1.24
C LYS A 214 -11.72 -3.24 -1.45
N LYS A 215 -10.70 -2.78 -0.75
CA LYS A 215 -9.38 -3.44 -0.76
C LYS A 215 -9.39 -4.60 0.23
N ARG A 216 -9.27 -5.81 -0.30
CA ARG A 216 -8.94 -7.00 0.50
C ARG A 216 -7.43 -7.10 0.59
N MET A 217 -6.93 -7.31 1.79
CA MET A 217 -5.50 -7.28 2.07
C MET A 217 -5.13 -8.38 3.05
N VAL A 218 -3.90 -8.85 2.95
CA VAL A 218 -3.26 -9.69 3.97
C VAL A 218 -2.27 -8.82 4.71
N ILE A 219 -2.31 -8.86 6.03
CA ILE A 219 -1.27 -8.34 6.92
C ILE A 219 -0.49 -9.54 7.44
N LEU A 220 0.83 -9.49 7.31
CA LEU A 220 1.76 -10.47 7.84
C LEU A 220 2.73 -9.79 8.79
N ALA A 221 2.93 -10.36 9.97
CA ALA A 221 4.02 -10.04 10.88
C ALA A 221 4.94 -11.26 10.92
N ILE A 222 6.19 -11.06 10.50
CA ILE A 222 7.21 -12.10 10.34
C ILE A 222 8.28 -11.80 11.38
N ASP A 223 8.39 -12.62 12.40
CA ASP A 223 9.40 -12.47 13.45
C ASP A 223 10.76 -12.98 12.97
N LYS A 224 11.84 -12.37 13.49
CA LYS A 224 13.23 -12.69 13.12
C LYS A 224 13.96 -13.36 14.26
#